data_7b866645b99bc0a6f273821602fe89fb
#
_entry.id   7b866645b99bc0a6f273821602fe89fb
#
_cell.length_a   1.000
_cell.length_b   1.000
_cell.length_c   1.000
_cell.angle_alpha   90.00
_cell.angle_beta   90.00
_cell.angle_gamma   90.00
#
_symmetry.space_group_name_H-M   'P 1'
#
loop_
_entity.id
_entity.type
_entity.pdbx_description
1 polymer ?
#
loop_
_entity_poly.entity_id
_entity_poly.type
_entity_poly.pdbx_seq_one_letter_code
_entity_poly.pdbx_strand_id
1 'polypeptide(L)'
;MPATVILGAQWGDEGKGKLVDRLAEQATWVARFQGGNNAGHTVVIGDRVLKFHLLPSGITRQECSLVLGDGMVIDPWVLNTEVENWIKTGGDDPRGTRLFVSERAHIILPYHRAMDSLDKTIGTTGRGIGPTYSDKINRIGLRFGDIAEVVQDGSWAETTAHRMNKSLEAAGSDVRIDASSLASEVEWIHSIYATSIANTGLMLDNALKLDEHVILEGAQGCLLDIDQGTFPFVTSSVTSRGNATHGAGIHPGHVDDVIGITKAYITRVGNGAMPTELEDVVGDHLGTVGHEFGTTTGRKRRCGWFDAVVMRHAHRINGFTSLALTKLDVLGGLDELKICVAYELDGAEITEMPSSASALARCKPIYLTVPGFESKSLEEWLAVAKHANESGLGISTLPQAAQDYVRQLESILGIPCSSVGVGPDRDATIDCV
;
A
#
# COMPACT_ATOMS: atom_id res chain seq x y z
N MET A 1 16.72 -17.00 5.74
CA MET A 1 16.75 -15.51 5.77
C MET A 1 15.49 -15.01 6.44
N PRO A 2 15.51 -13.90 7.16
CA PRO A 2 14.31 -13.34 7.79
C PRO A 2 13.33 -12.79 6.76
N ALA A 3 12.10 -12.52 7.20
CA ALA A 3 11.13 -11.83 6.37
C ALA A 3 11.41 -10.32 6.36
N THR A 4 11.28 -9.70 5.19
CA THR A 4 11.34 -8.25 5.00
C THR A 4 9.92 -7.67 4.90
N VAL A 5 9.59 -6.70 5.75
CA VAL A 5 8.30 -6.00 5.70
C VAL A 5 8.46 -4.67 4.98
N ILE A 6 7.60 -4.40 3.99
CA ILE A 6 7.60 -3.17 3.21
C ILE A 6 6.31 -2.40 3.47
N LEU A 7 6.41 -1.21 4.06
CA LEU A 7 5.28 -0.39 4.49
C LEU A 7 5.33 1.02 3.92
N GLY A 8 4.17 1.57 3.59
CA GLY A 8 4.04 3.01 3.33
C GLY A 8 4.14 3.80 4.63
N ALA A 9 5.03 4.77 4.68
CA ALA A 9 5.27 5.57 5.88
C ALA A 9 4.40 6.85 5.96
N GLN A 10 3.63 7.15 4.91
CA GLN A 10 2.81 8.37 4.78
C GLN A 10 1.32 7.99 4.59
N TRP A 11 0.60 8.68 3.69
CA TRP A 11 -0.82 8.44 3.39
C TRP A 11 -1.06 7.53 2.17
N GLY A 12 -0.17 6.59 1.89
CA GLY A 12 -0.25 5.71 0.74
C GLY A 12 0.35 6.34 -0.53
N ASP A 13 0.35 5.57 -1.61
CA ASP A 13 0.88 5.98 -2.91
C ASP A 13 2.38 6.38 -2.92
N GLU A 14 3.16 5.87 -1.95
CA GLU A 14 4.60 6.13 -1.82
C GLU A 14 5.44 5.41 -2.89
N GLY A 15 4.86 4.49 -3.67
CA GLY A 15 5.58 3.74 -4.69
C GLY A 15 6.02 2.33 -4.25
N LYS A 16 5.28 1.71 -3.31
CA LYS A 16 5.57 0.36 -2.78
C LYS A 16 5.75 -0.70 -3.87
N GLY A 17 4.87 -0.72 -4.87
CA GLY A 17 4.95 -1.71 -5.93
C GLY A 17 6.28 -1.74 -6.68
N LYS A 18 6.88 -0.57 -6.96
CA LYS A 18 8.20 -0.47 -7.60
C LYS A 18 9.30 -1.11 -6.74
N LEU A 19 9.32 -0.81 -5.44
CA LEU A 19 10.34 -1.37 -4.54
C LEU A 19 10.16 -2.87 -4.34
N VAL A 20 8.91 -3.33 -4.13
CA VAL A 20 8.61 -4.76 -3.99
C VAL A 20 9.01 -5.53 -5.25
N ASP A 21 8.65 -5.04 -6.44
CA ASP A 21 9.05 -5.64 -7.71
C ASP A 21 10.58 -5.76 -7.86
N ARG A 22 11.31 -4.74 -7.44
CA ARG A 22 12.77 -4.75 -7.46
C ARG A 22 13.34 -5.78 -6.49
N LEU A 23 12.89 -5.77 -5.23
CA LEU A 23 13.39 -6.70 -4.21
C LEU A 23 12.92 -8.15 -4.45
N ALA A 24 11.80 -8.34 -5.15
CA ALA A 24 11.30 -9.65 -5.54
C ALA A 24 12.25 -10.45 -6.47
N GLU A 25 13.27 -9.80 -7.03
CA GLU A 25 14.34 -10.49 -7.76
C GLU A 25 15.13 -11.46 -6.89
N GLN A 26 15.23 -11.16 -5.59
CA GLN A 26 15.97 -11.97 -4.61
C GLN A 26 15.04 -12.69 -3.64
N ALA A 27 13.72 -12.60 -3.83
CA ALA A 27 12.74 -13.21 -2.95
C ALA A 27 12.09 -14.44 -3.58
N THR A 28 11.87 -15.46 -2.77
CA THR A 28 11.12 -16.65 -3.16
C THR A 28 9.61 -16.42 -3.04
N TRP A 29 9.19 -15.54 -2.08
CA TRP A 29 7.78 -15.28 -1.77
C TRP A 29 7.50 -13.80 -1.64
N VAL A 30 6.38 -13.36 -2.21
CA VAL A 30 5.79 -12.04 -1.93
C VAL A 30 4.37 -12.23 -1.42
N ALA A 31 4.12 -11.79 -0.19
CA ALA A 31 2.84 -11.97 0.48
C ALA A 31 2.21 -10.62 0.83
N ARG A 32 0.98 -10.40 0.39
CA ARG A 32 0.14 -9.31 0.90
C ARG A 32 -0.58 -9.76 2.14
N PHE A 33 -0.61 -8.92 3.17
CA PHE A 33 -1.11 -9.31 4.49
C PHE A 33 -2.36 -8.54 4.94
N GLN A 34 -2.77 -7.46 4.23
CA GLN A 34 -3.94 -6.64 4.63
C GLN A 34 -4.50 -5.84 3.45
N GLY A 35 -5.66 -5.19 3.68
CA GLY A 35 -6.35 -4.43 2.66
C GLY A 35 -7.03 -5.34 1.63
N GLY A 36 -7.28 -4.81 0.48
CA GLY A 36 -7.91 -5.50 -0.64
C GLY A 36 -7.65 -4.77 -1.94
N ASN A 37 -8.65 -4.74 -2.82
CA ASN A 37 -8.58 -4.05 -4.10
C ASN A 37 -8.62 -2.51 -4.01
N ASN A 38 -8.59 -1.94 -2.80
CA ASN A 38 -8.34 -0.51 -2.56
C ASN A 38 -6.86 -0.10 -2.64
N ALA A 39 -5.92 -1.04 -2.73
CA ALA A 39 -4.53 -0.73 -3.05
C ALA A 39 -4.38 -0.34 -4.53
N GLY A 40 -3.33 0.40 -4.85
CA GLY A 40 -2.97 0.77 -6.21
C GLY A 40 -1.46 0.70 -6.39
N HIS A 41 -0.94 -0.47 -6.77
CA HIS A 41 0.48 -0.68 -7.01
C HIS A 41 0.76 -0.52 -8.50
N THR A 42 1.69 0.35 -8.84
CA THR A 42 2.13 0.55 -10.22
C THR A 42 3.59 0.12 -10.33
N VAL A 43 3.87 -0.73 -11.30
CA VAL A 43 5.22 -1.19 -11.66
C VAL A 43 5.50 -0.77 -13.09
N VAL A 44 6.62 -0.08 -13.31
CA VAL A 44 7.07 0.37 -14.63
C VAL A 44 8.33 -0.41 -15.00
N ILE A 45 8.30 -1.07 -16.16
CA ILE A 45 9.39 -1.87 -16.69
C ILE A 45 9.59 -1.47 -18.16
N GLY A 46 10.53 -0.58 -18.43
CA GLY A 46 10.68 0.04 -19.75
C GLY A 46 9.36 0.72 -20.16
N ASP A 47 8.82 0.34 -21.31
CA ASP A 47 7.57 0.90 -21.85
C ASP A 47 6.30 0.28 -21.25
N ARG A 48 6.42 -0.73 -20.39
CA ARG A 48 5.27 -1.43 -19.79
C ARG A 48 4.89 -0.81 -18.47
N VAL A 49 3.63 -0.41 -18.33
CA VAL A 49 3.04 0.09 -17.07
C VAL A 49 2.01 -0.93 -16.60
N LEU A 50 2.33 -1.62 -15.51
CA LEU A 50 1.49 -2.62 -14.87
C LEU A 50 0.83 -2.04 -13.64
N LYS A 51 -0.48 -2.26 -13.47
CA LYS A 51 -1.26 -1.76 -12.34
C LYS A 51 -1.95 -2.91 -11.64
N PHE A 52 -1.68 -3.09 -10.36
CA PHE A 52 -2.24 -4.15 -9.53
C PHE A 52 -2.98 -3.57 -8.33
N HIS A 53 -4.11 -4.17 -7.98
CA HIS A 53 -4.88 -3.84 -6.79
C HIS A 53 -4.81 -4.97 -5.75
N LEU A 54 -4.84 -6.23 -6.20
CA LEU A 54 -4.81 -7.43 -5.37
C LEU A 54 -3.54 -8.25 -5.57
N LEU A 55 -3.11 -8.46 -6.82
CA LEU A 55 -1.91 -9.25 -7.09
C LEU A 55 -0.68 -8.62 -6.41
N PRO A 56 0.14 -9.42 -5.72
CA PRO A 56 1.43 -8.97 -5.22
C PRO A 56 2.34 -8.48 -6.33
N SER A 57 3.14 -7.44 -6.07
CA SER A 57 4.01 -6.82 -7.07
C SER A 57 5.12 -7.75 -7.57
N GLY A 58 5.40 -8.85 -6.86
CA GLY A 58 6.30 -9.93 -7.29
C GLY A 58 5.80 -10.76 -8.48
N ILE A 59 4.57 -10.53 -8.98
CA ILE A 59 4.00 -11.23 -10.15
C ILE A 59 4.90 -11.14 -11.38
N THR A 60 5.67 -10.09 -11.52
CA THR A 60 6.60 -9.86 -12.63
C THR A 60 7.80 -10.78 -12.63
N ARG A 61 8.05 -11.53 -11.54
CA ARG A 61 9.13 -12.50 -11.36
C ARG A 61 8.55 -13.91 -11.38
N GLN A 62 8.90 -14.70 -12.40
CA GLN A 62 8.32 -16.04 -12.62
C GLN A 62 8.65 -17.03 -11.49
N GLU A 63 9.84 -16.91 -10.91
CA GLU A 63 10.30 -17.77 -9.80
C GLU A 63 9.69 -17.39 -8.45
N CYS A 64 8.93 -16.29 -8.38
CA CYS A 64 8.37 -15.80 -7.14
C CYS A 64 6.96 -16.35 -6.90
N SER A 65 6.75 -16.98 -5.75
CA SER A 65 5.43 -17.39 -5.26
C SER A 65 4.70 -16.20 -4.65
N LEU A 66 3.39 -16.13 -4.90
CA LEU A 66 2.53 -15.00 -4.57
C LEU A 66 1.48 -15.42 -3.55
N VAL A 67 1.34 -14.68 -2.47
CA VAL A 67 0.38 -14.98 -1.41
C VAL A 67 -0.57 -13.81 -1.18
N LEU A 68 -1.86 -14.13 -1.14
CA LEU A 68 -2.91 -13.27 -0.59
C LEU A 68 -3.26 -13.80 0.80
N GLY A 69 -2.74 -13.13 1.85
CA GLY A 69 -2.69 -13.64 3.23
C GLY A 69 -3.99 -13.50 4.01
N ASP A 70 -3.96 -13.99 5.25
CA ASP A 70 -5.09 -14.16 6.19
C ASP A 70 -5.82 -12.84 6.49
N GLY A 71 -5.08 -11.72 6.52
CA GLY A 71 -5.60 -10.40 6.86
C GLY A 71 -6.32 -9.69 5.72
N MET A 72 -6.29 -10.20 4.50
CA MET A 72 -6.88 -9.56 3.33
C MET A 72 -8.40 -9.74 3.26
N VAL A 73 -9.03 -8.79 2.55
CA VAL A 73 -10.38 -8.90 2.01
C VAL A 73 -10.28 -8.84 0.49
N ILE A 74 -10.77 -9.87 -0.20
CA ILE A 74 -10.47 -10.12 -1.61
C ILE A 74 -11.75 -10.09 -2.43
N ASP A 75 -11.76 -9.24 -3.47
CA ASP A 75 -12.79 -9.25 -4.50
C ASP A 75 -12.36 -10.25 -5.59
N PRO A 76 -13.00 -11.44 -5.69
CA PRO A 76 -12.55 -12.50 -6.60
C PRO A 76 -12.72 -12.13 -8.07
N TRP A 77 -13.68 -11.26 -8.41
CA TRP A 77 -13.87 -10.79 -9.79
C TRP A 77 -12.76 -9.82 -10.21
N VAL A 78 -12.36 -8.92 -9.30
CA VAL A 78 -11.23 -8.01 -9.54
C VAL A 78 -9.95 -8.82 -9.65
N LEU A 79 -9.72 -9.80 -8.76
CA LEU A 79 -8.55 -10.68 -8.82
C LEU A 79 -8.48 -11.44 -10.15
N ASN A 80 -9.60 -12.02 -10.59
CA ASN A 80 -9.66 -12.71 -11.89
C ASN A 80 -9.33 -11.76 -13.04
N THR A 81 -9.91 -10.55 -13.02
CA THR A 81 -9.63 -9.54 -14.05
C THR A 81 -8.14 -9.16 -14.11
N GLU A 82 -7.49 -9.04 -12.95
CA GLU A 82 -6.05 -8.74 -12.90
C GLU A 82 -5.20 -9.88 -13.44
N VAL A 83 -5.53 -11.13 -13.09
CA VAL A 83 -4.86 -12.32 -13.64
C VAL A 83 -5.05 -12.40 -15.16
N GLU A 84 -6.27 -12.23 -15.66
CA GLU A 84 -6.54 -12.23 -17.10
C GLU A 84 -5.78 -11.11 -17.84
N ASN A 85 -5.69 -9.93 -17.24
CA ASN A 85 -4.92 -8.82 -17.81
C ASN A 85 -3.41 -9.14 -17.81
N TRP A 86 -2.89 -9.76 -16.74
CA TRP A 86 -1.52 -10.22 -16.69
C TRP A 86 -1.21 -11.22 -17.81
N ILE A 87 -2.07 -12.23 -18.01
CA ILE A 87 -1.93 -13.22 -19.08
C ILE A 87 -1.94 -12.54 -20.45
N LYS A 88 -2.84 -11.57 -20.69
CA LYS A 88 -2.90 -10.81 -21.95
C LYS A 88 -1.62 -10.01 -22.23
N THR A 89 -0.85 -9.66 -21.22
CA THR A 89 0.44 -8.99 -21.40
C THR A 89 1.60 -9.97 -21.66
N GLY A 90 1.31 -11.27 -21.82
CA GLY A 90 2.28 -12.33 -22.06
C GLY A 90 2.80 -13.00 -20.78
N GLY A 91 2.17 -12.75 -19.63
CA GLY A 91 2.44 -13.47 -18.39
C GLY A 91 1.84 -14.88 -18.39
N ASP A 92 2.33 -15.70 -17.46
CA ASP A 92 1.77 -17.04 -17.16
C ASP A 92 0.42 -16.94 -16.41
N ASP A 93 -0.33 -18.04 -16.36
CA ASP A 93 -1.44 -18.16 -15.40
C ASP A 93 -0.88 -18.60 -14.04
N PRO A 94 -0.89 -17.73 -13.00
CA PRO A 94 -0.31 -18.07 -11.72
C PRO A 94 -1.25 -18.93 -10.85
N ARG A 95 -2.55 -19.06 -11.23
CA ARG A 95 -3.55 -19.79 -10.44
C ARG A 95 -3.20 -21.29 -10.37
N GLY A 96 -3.27 -21.84 -9.14
CA GLY A 96 -2.95 -23.25 -8.90
C GLY A 96 -1.48 -23.63 -9.09
N THR A 97 -0.61 -22.69 -9.41
CA THR A 97 0.83 -22.91 -9.58
C THR A 97 1.67 -22.12 -8.61
N ARG A 98 1.59 -20.78 -8.64
CA ARG A 98 2.36 -19.88 -7.78
C ARG A 98 1.53 -18.76 -7.11
N LEU A 99 0.22 -18.65 -7.39
CA LEU A 99 -0.69 -17.76 -6.67
C LEU A 99 -1.49 -18.57 -5.64
N PHE A 100 -1.29 -18.26 -4.37
CA PHE A 100 -1.95 -18.88 -3.24
C PHE A 100 -2.83 -17.87 -2.51
N VAL A 101 -4.08 -18.26 -2.28
CA VAL A 101 -5.07 -17.46 -1.55
C VAL A 101 -5.30 -18.12 -0.19
N SER A 102 -5.15 -17.35 0.88
CA SER A 102 -5.37 -17.88 2.22
C SER A 102 -6.79 -18.39 2.40
N GLU A 103 -6.92 -19.60 2.95
CA GLU A 103 -8.19 -20.15 3.42
C GLU A 103 -8.91 -19.24 4.43
N ARG A 104 -8.18 -18.34 5.14
CA ARG A 104 -8.72 -17.41 6.14
C ARG A 104 -9.06 -16.04 5.58
N ALA A 105 -8.65 -15.71 4.36
CA ALA A 105 -8.98 -14.45 3.71
C ALA A 105 -10.49 -14.34 3.47
N HIS A 106 -11.05 -13.15 3.67
CA HIS A 106 -12.47 -12.90 3.50
C HIS A 106 -12.81 -12.47 2.08
N ILE A 107 -14.00 -12.84 1.64
CA ILE A 107 -14.50 -12.55 0.29
C ILE A 107 -15.36 -11.29 0.31
N ILE A 108 -15.04 -10.37 -0.61
CA ILE A 108 -15.89 -9.23 -0.90
C ILE A 108 -17.02 -9.72 -1.84
N LEU A 109 -18.25 -9.71 -1.33
CA LEU A 109 -19.45 -10.06 -2.08
C LEU A 109 -20.15 -8.80 -2.65
N PRO A 110 -21.06 -8.93 -3.62
CA PRO A 110 -21.78 -7.79 -4.21
C PRO A 110 -22.47 -6.88 -3.19
N TYR A 111 -23.02 -7.46 -2.13
CA TYR A 111 -23.59 -6.74 -1.00
C TYR A 111 -22.62 -5.73 -0.37
N HIS A 112 -21.36 -6.13 -0.16
CA HIS A 112 -20.35 -5.25 0.46
C HIS A 112 -20.10 -4.02 -0.41
N ARG A 113 -20.05 -4.18 -1.73
CA ARG A 113 -19.90 -3.05 -2.67
C ARG A 113 -21.12 -2.14 -2.65
N ALA A 114 -22.32 -2.73 -2.60
CA ALA A 114 -23.58 -1.98 -2.48
C ALA A 114 -23.60 -1.15 -1.19
N MET A 115 -23.22 -1.73 -0.05
CA MET A 115 -23.14 -1.02 1.24
C MET A 115 -22.11 0.10 1.22
N ASP A 116 -20.91 -0.15 0.69
CA ASP A 116 -19.82 0.84 0.62
C ASP A 116 -20.19 2.05 -0.26
N SER A 117 -21.02 1.85 -1.29
CA SER A 117 -21.46 2.93 -2.16
C SER A 117 -22.45 3.91 -1.52
N LEU A 118 -23.08 3.54 -0.40
CA LEU A 118 -24.02 4.38 0.35
C LEU A 118 -23.31 5.39 1.25
N ASP A 119 -22.09 5.08 1.73
CA ASP A 119 -21.33 5.99 2.59
C ASP A 119 -20.56 7.01 1.73
N LYS A 120 -21.02 8.27 1.80
CA LYS A 120 -20.39 9.41 1.13
C LYS A 120 -19.58 10.30 2.07
N THR A 121 -19.58 10.01 3.37
CA THR A 121 -19.02 10.91 4.41
C THR A 121 -17.51 10.85 4.46
N ILE A 122 -16.93 9.67 4.33
CA ILE A 122 -15.47 9.44 4.43
C ILE A 122 -14.79 9.51 3.05
N GLY A 123 -15.56 9.42 1.96
CA GLY A 123 -15.02 9.40 0.60
C GLY A 123 -14.36 8.07 0.25
N THR A 124 -15.02 6.95 0.60
CA THR A 124 -14.58 5.60 0.34
C THR A 124 -14.36 5.32 -1.15
N THR A 125 -13.69 4.21 -1.46
CA THR A 125 -13.45 3.78 -2.84
C THR A 125 -14.66 3.09 -3.48
N GLY A 126 -15.72 2.79 -2.72
CA GLY A 126 -16.90 2.04 -3.16
C GLY A 126 -16.62 0.57 -3.49
N ARG A 127 -15.52 0.01 -2.97
CA ARG A 127 -15.05 -1.34 -3.31
C ARG A 127 -15.41 -2.42 -2.29
N GLY A 128 -16.21 -2.08 -1.29
CA GLY A 128 -16.70 -3.03 -0.29
C GLY A 128 -15.71 -3.37 0.82
N ILE A 129 -14.60 -2.64 0.94
CA ILE A 129 -13.53 -2.94 1.89
C ILE A 129 -14.04 -2.82 3.34
N GLY A 130 -14.59 -1.66 3.72
CA GLY A 130 -15.12 -1.40 5.06
C GLY A 130 -16.20 -2.38 5.49
N PRO A 131 -17.26 -2.56 4.70
CA PRO A 131 -18.31 -3.53 5.00
C PRO A 131 -17.81 -4.97 5.15
N THR A 132 -16.80 -5.41 4.35
CA THR A 132 -16.24 -6.76 4.49
C THR A 132 -15.43 -6.91 5.77
N TYR A 133 -14.63 -5.89 6.16
CA TYR A 133 -13.95 -5.90 7.46
C TYR A 133 -14.96 -5.86 8.63
N SER A 134 -16.08 -5.14 8.48
CA SER A 134 -17.16 -5.16 9.47
C SER A 134 -17.74 -6.57 9.64
N ASP A 135 -18.05 -7.26 8.55
CA ASP A 135 -18.56 -8.64 8.59
C ASP A 135 -17.51 -9.62 9.15
N LYS A 136 -16.21 -9.41 8.88
CA LYS A 136 -15.11 -10.16 9.49
C LYS A 136 -15.11 -10.03 11.01
N ILE A 137 -15.21 -8.80 11.53
CA ILE A 137 -15.23 -8.53 12.97
C ILE A 137 -16.52 -9.04 13.63
N ASN A 138 -17.65 -8.95 12.94
CA ASN A 138 -18.93 -9.53 13.35
C ASN A 138 -18.96 -11.06 13.25
N ARG A 139 -17.95 -11.70 12.65
CA ARG A 139 -17.81 -13.15 12.48
C ARG A 139 -18.92 -13.77 11.64
N ILE A 140 -19.36 -13.05 10.60
CA ILE A 140 -20.41 -13.45 9.67
C ILE A 140 -19.96 -13.41 8.19
N GLY A 141 -18.70 -12.97 7.94
CA GLY A 141 -18.13 -12.92 6.61
C GLY A 141 -17.77 -14.31 6.06
N LEU A 142 -17.88 -14.49 4.75
CA LEU A 142 -17.43 -15.69 4.04
C LEU A 142 -15.92 -15.66 3.83
N ARG A 143 -15.23 -16.78 4.14
CA ARG A 143 -13.80 -16.95 3.87
C ARG A 143 -13.59 -17.89 2.68
N PHE A 144 -12.42 -17.82 2.06
CA PHE A 144 -12.10 -18.72 0.95
C PHE A 144 -12.08 -20.19 1.36
N GLY A 145 -11.64 -20.52 2.58
CA GLY A 145 -11.64 -21.90 3.08
C GLY A 145 -13.02 -22.50 3.30
N ASP A 146 -14.05 -21.68 3.47
CA ASP A 146 -15.40 -22.14 3.75
C ASP A 146 -16.22 -22.40 2.46
N ILE A 147 -15.71 -22.00 1.28
CA ILE A 147 -16.46 -22.03 0.01
C ILE A 147 -16.92 -23.45 -0.35
N ALA A 148 -16.08 -24.46 -0.20
CA ALA A 148 -16.42 -25.83 -0.57
C ALA A 148 -17.61 -26.38 0.23
N GLU A 149 -17.72 -26.02 1.52
CA GLU A 149 -18.84 -26.40 2.38
C GLU A 149 -20.11 -25.62 1.98
N VAL A 150 -19.96 -24.32 1.72
CA VAL A 150 -21.04 -23.41 1.35
C VAL A 150 -21.69 -23.81 0.01
N VAL A 151 -20.90 -24.25 -0.97
CA VAL A 151 -21.41 -24.77 -2.25
C VAL A 151 -22.26 -26.03 -2.05
N GLN A 152 -21.95 -26.84 -1.04
CA GLN A 152 -22.72 -28.05 -0.71
C GLN A 152 -23.96 -27.75 0.15
N ASP A 153 -23.98 -26.62 0.88
CA ASP A 153 -25.10 -26.20 1.71
C ASP A 153 -26.10 -25.37 0.92
N GLY A 154 -27.13 -26.02 0.42
CA GLY A 154 -28.19 -25.35 -0.35
C GLY A 154 -28.96 -24.24 0.40
N SER A 155 -28.86 -24.17 1.74
CA SER A 155 -29.55 -23.16 2.55
C SER A 155 -28.73 -21.89 2.80
N TRP A 156 -27.41 -21.97 2.63
CA TRP A 156 -26.51 -20.86 2.94
C TRP A 156 -26.82 -19.58 2.15
N ALA A 157 -27.04 -19.70 0.84
CA ALA A 157 -27.30 -18.57 -0.04
C ALA A 157 -28.59 -17.84 0.34
N GLU A 158 -29.67 -18.58 0.66
CA GLU A 158 -30.95 -18.01 1.08
C GLU A 158 -30.83 -17.25 2.40
N THR A 159 -30.21 -17.90 3.41
CA THR A 159 -30.00 -17.30 4.74
C THR A 159 -29.15 -16.04 4.65
N THR A 160 -28.07 -16.10 3.85
CA THR A 160 -27.14 -14.99 3.68
C THR A 160 -27.78 -13.86 2.88
N ALA A 161 -28.45 -14.11 1.76
CA ALA A 161 -29.15 -13.10 0.98
C ALA A 161 -30.24 -12.42 1.81
N HIS A 162 -31.01 -13.16 2.63
CA HIS A 162 -31.98 -12.58 3.54
C HIS A 162 -31.35 -11.59 4.54
N ARG A 163 -30.24 -11.97 5.18
CA ARG A 163 -29.50 -11.12 6.11
C ARG A 163 -28.96 -9.86 5.40
N MET A 164 -28.34 -10.03 4.24
CA MET A 164 -27.79 -8.93 3.43
C MET A 164 -28.88 -7.94 3.01
N ASN A 165 -30.02 -8.43 2.55
CA ASN A 165 -31.14 -7.60 2.13
C ASN A 165 -31.72 -6.78 3.29
N LYS A 166 -31.82 -7.35 4.50
CA LYS A 166 -32.21 -6.59 5.70
C LYS A 166 -31.24 -5.43 6.00
N SER A 167 -29.93 -5.67 5.88
CA SER A 167 -28.92 -4.64 6.10
C SER A 167 -28.97 -3.54 5.04
N LEU A 168 -29.16 -3.91 3.76
CA LEU A 168 -29.31 -2.96 2.66
C LEU A 168 -30.58 -2.10 2.83
N GLU A 169 -31.69 -2.72 3.20
CA GLU A 169 -32.96 -2.02 3.45
C GLU A 169 -32.82 -1.03 4.62
N ALA A 170 -32.22 -1.46 5.73
CA ALA A 170 -31.96 -0.60 6.89
C ALA A 170 -31.04 0.58 6.55
N ALA A 171 -30.14 0.42 5.60
CA ALA A 171 -29.26 1.47 5.08
C ALA A 171 -29.91 2.34 3.99
N GLY A 172 -31.19 2.10 3.64
CA GLY A 172 -31.92 2.86 2.63
C GLY A 172 -31.54 2.52 1.17
N SER A 173 -31.03 1.33 0.92
CA SER A 173 -30.68 0.86 -0.43
C SER A 173 -31.84 0.17 -1.12
N ASP A 174 -32.03 0.45 -2.41
CA ASP A 174 -32.96 -0.30 -3.29
C ASP A 174 -32.35 -1.58 -3.86
N VAL A 175 -31.04 -1.79 -3.68
CA VAL A 175 -30.36 -3.01 -4.15
C VAL A 175 -30.86 -4.22 -3.38
N ARG A 176 -31.11 -5.32 -4.09
CA ARG A 176 -31.48 -6.62 -3.50
C ARG A 176 -30.56 -7.71 -4.03
N ILE A 177 -30.13 -8.56 -3.13
CA ILE A 177 -29.29 -9.74 -3.43
C ILE A 177 -30.25 -10.91 -3.64
N ASP A 178 -30.17 -11.52 -4.81
CA ASP A 178 -30.87 -12.73 -5.14
C ASP A 178 -30.08 -13.96 -4.68
N ALA A 179 -30.75 -14.89 -3.99
CA ALA A 179 -30.09 -16.06 -3.40
C ALA A 179 -29.51 -17.00 -4.46
N SER A 180 -30.21 -17.19 -5.58
CA SER A 180 -29.73 -18.06 -6.67
C SER A 180 -28.52 -17.48 -7.37
N SER A 181 -28.50 -16.16 -7.59
CA SER A 181 -27.33 -15.45 -8.11
C SER A 181 -26.13 -15.56 -7.15
N LEU A 182 -26.37 -15.38 -5.84
CA LEU A 182 -25.33 -15.51 -4.84
C LEU A 182 -24.72 -16.92 -4.79
N ALA A 183 -25.55 -17.97 -4.89
CA ALA A 183 -25.08 -19.35 -4.98
C ALA A 183 -24.20 -19.57 -6.20
N SER A 184 -24.67 -19.14 -7.40
CA SER A 184 -23.91 -19.26 -8.64
C SER A 184 -22.57 -18.51 -8.61
N GLU A 185 -22.53 -17.34 -7.94
CA GLU A 185 -21.29 -16.58 -7.74
C GLU A 185 -20.30 -17.35 -6.89
N VAL A 186 -20.74 -17.95 -5.79
CA VAL A 186 -19.86 -18.75 -4.90
C VAL A 186 -19.36 -20.02 -5.59
N GLU A 187 -20.22 -20.70 -6.37
CA GLU A 187 -19.81 -21.83 -7.22
C GLU A 187 -18.74 -21.41 -8.23
N TRP A 188 -18.90 -20.26 -8.88
CA TRP A 188 -17.91 -19.72 -9.80
C TRP A 188 -16.57 -19.44 -9.09
N ILE A 189 -16.60 -18.79 -7.90
CA ILE A 189 -15.38 -18.54 -7.11
C ILE A 189 -14.68 -19.86 -6.79
N HIS A 190 -15.41 -20.88 -6.36
CA HIS A 190 -14.87 -22.21 -6.11
C HIS A 190 -14.21 -22.79 -7.36
N SER A 191 -14.88 -22.75 -8.51
CA SER A 191 -14.37 -23.30 -9.77
C SER A 191 -13.04 -22.66 -10.22
N ILE A 192 -12.85 -21.35 -9.95
CA ILE A 192 -11.67 -20.61 -10.38
C ILE A 192 -10.50 -20.74 -9.39
N TYR A 193 -10.79 -20.76 -8.08
CA TYR A 193 -9.74 -20.63 -7.07
C TYR A 193 -9.50 -21.87 -6.22
N ALA A 194 -10.27 -22.96 -6.36
CA ALA A 194 -10.13 -24.14 -5.53
C ALA A 194 -8.69 -24.67 -5.44
N THR A 195 -7.93 -24.62 -6.53
CA THR A 195 -6.52 -25.06 -6.58
C THR A 195 -5.54 -24.04 -6.00
N SER A 196 -5.96 -22.80 -5.84
CA SER A 196 -5.14 -21.72 -5.25
C SER A 196 -5.36 -21.55 -3.74
N ILE A 197 -6.48 -22.06 -3.20
CA ILE A 197 -6.81 -21.93 -1.78
C ILE A 197 -5.87 -22.83 -0.96
N ALA A 198 -5.20 -22.24 0.04
CA ALA A 198 -4.21 -22.95 0.84
C ALA A 198 -4.08 -22.37 2.25
N ASN A 199 -3.47 -23.13 3.16
CA ASN A 199 -3.00 -22.64 4.44
C ASN A 199 -1.70 -21.85 4.24
N THR A 200 -1.84 -20.61 3.77
CA THR A 200 -0.71 -19.77 3.37
C THR A 200 0.23 -19.42 4.52
N GLY A 201 -0.30 -19.27 5.74
CA GLY A 201 0.53 -19.02 6.92
C GLY A 201 1.51 -20.18 7.17
N LEU A 202 1.03 -21.43 7.08
CA LEU A 202 1.89 -22.61 7.22
C LEU A 202 2.92 -22.69 6.08
N MET A 203 2.54 -22.33 4.85
CA MET A 203 3.48 -22.33 3.71
C MET A 203 4.60 -21.32 3.93
N LEU A 204 4.28 -20.09 4.33
CA LEU A 204 5.27 -19.05 4.61
C LEU A 204 6.16 -19.40 5.81
N ASP A 205 5.60 -19.96 6.88
CA ASP A 205 6.37 -20.42 8.04
C ASP A 205 7.37 -21.53 7.69
N ASN A 206 6.96 -22.47 6.82
CA ASN A 206 7.84 -23.52 6.32
C ASN A 206 8.94 -22.95 5.41
N ALA A 207 8.62 -21.99 4.54
CA ALA A 207 9.59 -21.31 3.68
C ALA A 207 10.66 -20.60 4.53
N LEU A 208 10.25 -19.87 5.55
CA LEU A 208 11.16 -19.19 6.48
C LEU A 208 12.06 -20.14 7.27
N LYS A 209 11.55 -21.32 7.65
CA LYS A 209 12.37 -22.38 8.29
C LYS A 209 13.40 -23.00 7.34
N LEU A 210 13.19 -22.89 6.04
CA LEU A 210 14.12 -23.33 5.00
C LEU A 210 15.05 -22.20 4.54
N ASP A 211 15.08 -21.06 5.26
CA ASP A 211 15.84 -19.86 4.93
C ASP A 211 15.46 -19.21 3.57
N GLU A 212 14.24 -19.46 3.08
CA GLU A 212 13.72 -18.77 1.92
C GLU A 212 13.35 -17.31 2.26
N HIS A 213 13.61 -16.40 1.34
CA HIS A 213 13.32 -14.98 1.53
C HIS A 213 11.84 -14.66 1.26
N VAL A 214 11.15 -14.13 2.26
CA VAL A 214 9.75 -13.71 2.21
C VAL A 214 9.64 -12.19 2.29
N ILE A 215 8.98 -11.57 1.32
CA ILE A 215 8.60 -10.16 1.37
C ILE A 215 7.15 -10.03 1.80
N LEU A 216 6.89 -9.26 2.86
CA LEU A 216 5.54 -8.88 3.31
C LEU A 216 5.20 -7.50 2.75
N GLU A 217 4.37 -7.47 1.72
CA GLU A 217 3.97 -6.28 0.98
C GLU A 217 2.75 -5.62 1.61
N GLY A 218 2.93 -4.43 2.22
CA GLY A 218 1.85 -3.63 2.75
C GLY A 218 1.08 -2.87 1.68
N ALA A 219 -0.17 -2.52 2.00
CA ALA A 219 -1.01 -1.63 1.20
C ALA A 219 -1.31 -0.35 2.00
N GLN A 220 -1.75 0.69 1.32
CA GLN A 220 -1.97 2.03 1.89
C GLN A 220 -0.70 2.58 2.56
N GLY A 221 -0.83 3.32 3.65
CA GLY A 221 0.29 3.87 4.42
C GLY A 221 -0.06 4.01 5.89
N CYS A 222 0.93 4.24 6.74
CA CYS A 222 0.80 4.27 8.19
C CYS A 222 -0.26 5.29 8.67
N LEU A 223 -0.36 6.44 8.00
CA LEU A 223 -1.32 7.49 8.37
C LEU A 223 -2.77 7.19 7.93
N LEU A 224 -2.97 6.10 7.18
CA LEU A 224 -4.27 5.53 6.85
C LEU A 224 -4.63 4.31 7.72
N ASP A 225 -3.81 3.95 8.70
CA ASP A 225 -4.08 2.87 9.65
C ASP A 225 -5.36 3.15 10.46
N ILE A 226 -6.19 2.12 10.67
CA ILE A 226 -7.48 2.28 11.37
C ILE A 226 -7.33 2.78 12.79
N ASP A 227 -6.25 2.38 13.49
CA ASP A 227 -6.01 2.71 14.89
C ASP A 227 -5.02 3.87 15.06
N GLN A 228 -3.96 3.88 14.26
CA GLN A 228 -2.81 4.79 14.40
C GLN A 228 -2.80 5.94 13.37
N GLY A 229 -3.70 5.89 12.40
CA GLY A 229 -3.81 6.89 11.35
C GLY A 229 -4.63 8.12 11.74
N THR A 230 -4.93 8.93 10.73
CA THR A 230 -5.67 10.20 10.87
C THR A 230 -7.18 9.98 10.85
N PHE A 231 -7.70 9.20 11.82
CA PHE A 231 -9.11 8.87 11.96
C PHE A 231 -10.00 10.15 11.98
N PRO A 232 -11.18 10.18 11.29
CA PRO A 232 -11.85 9.06 10.60
C PRO A 232 -11.42 8.85 9.15
N PHE A 233 -10.52 9.65 8.60
CA PHE A 233 -10.09 9.59 7.20
C PHE A 233 -8.96 8.57 7.01
N VAL A 234 -9.29 7.30 7.23
CA VAL A 234 -8.39 6.13 7.23
C VAL A 234 -8.99 4.97 6.44
N THR A 235 -8.21 3.91 6.22
CA THR A 235 -8.73 2.63 5.70
C THR A 235 -9.25 1.77 6.85
N SER A 236 -10.02 0.74 6.54
CA SER A 236 -10.61 -0.17 7.54
C SER A 236 -9.67 -1.30 7.97
N SER A 237 -8.39 -1.21 7.68
CA SER A 237 -7.41 -2.23 8.03
C SER A 237 -6.23 -1.65 8.83
N VAL A 238 -5.56 -2.52 9.59
CA VAL A 238 -4.31 -2.19 10.27
C VAL A 238 -3.17 -2.31 9.25
N THR A 239 -2.51 -1.17 8.95
CA THR A 239 -1.47 -1.06 7.91
C THR A 239 -0.05 -1.16 8.46
N SER A 240 0.09 -1.24 9.79
CA SER A 240 1.35 -1.20 10.50
C SER A 240 2.05 -2.56 10.58
N ARG A 241 3.35 -2.54 10.96
CA ARG A 241 4.20 -3.73 11.18
C ARG A 241 3.53 -4.77 12.08
N GLY A 242 2.82 -4.33 13.12
CA GLY A 242 2.15 -5.23 14.07
C GLY A 242 1.17 -6.20 13.41
N ASN A 243 0.56 -5.80 12.29
CA ASN A 243 -0.34 -6.65 11.51
C ASN A 243 0.36 -7.44 10.41
N ALA A 244 1.60 -7.10 10.03
CA ALA A 244 2.25 -7.75 8.88
C ALA A 244 2.36 -9.26 9.08
N THR A 245 2.88 -9.67 10.21
CA THR A 245 3.03 -11.10 10.56
C THR A 245 1.71 -11.76 10.89
N HIS A 246 0.80 -11.06 11.61
CA HIS A 246 -0.52 -11.58 11.92
C HIS A 246 -1.35 -11.82 10.65
N GLY A 247 -1.39 -10.84 9.75
CA GLY A 247 -2.12 -10.93 8.49
C GLY A 247 -1.50 -11.88 7.46
N ALA A 248 -0.21 -12.22 7.61
CA ALA A 248 0.47 -13.25 6.83
C ALA A 248 0.38 -14.66 7.48
N GLY A 249 -0.03 -14.75 8.75
CA GLY A 249 -0.14 -16.01 9.50
C GLY A 249 1.21 -16.58 9.95
N ILE A 250 2.21 -15.74 10.21
CA ILE A 250 3.56 -16.16 10.63
C ILE A 250 3.95 -15.56 11.99
N HIS A 251 4.99 -16.11 12.61
CA HIS A 251 5.49 -15.64 13.91
C HIS A 251 6.24 -14.29 13.77
N PRO A 252 6.01 -13.31 14.67
CA PRO A 252 6.67 -11.99 14.60
C PRO A 252 8.20 -12.02 14.65
N GLY A 253 8.79 -13.05 15.29
CA GLY A 253 10.24 -13.24 15.37
C GLY A 253 10.92 -13.56 14.03
N HIS A 254 10.19 -13.75 12.95
CA HIS A 254 10.75 -13.92 11.61
C HIS A 254 11.06 -12.59 10.90
N VAL A 255 10.66 -11.44 11.48
CA VAL A 255 10.84 -10.11 10.85
C VAL A 255 11.99 -9.37 11.47
N ASP A 256 13.10 -9.28 10.76
CA ASP A 256 14.27 -8.49 11.15
C ASP A 256 14.35 -7.16 10.39
N ASP A 257 13.83 -7.10 9.17
CA ASP A 257 13.92 -5.94 8.32
C ASP A 257 12.56 -5.31 8.03
N VAL A 258 12.45 -3.99 8.27
CA VAL A 258 11.23 -3.21 8.07
C VAL A 258 11.55 -1.96 7.29
N ILE A 259 11.24 -1.95 6.01
CA ILE A 259 11.51 -0.84 5.11
C ILE A 259 10.30 0.09 5.07
N GLY A 260 10.51 1.34 5.52
CA GLY A 260 9.52 2.41 5.38
C GLY A 260 9.67 3.11 4.03
N ILE A 261 8.65 3.05 3.17
CA ILE A 261 8.68 3.81 1.92
C ILE A 261 8.07 5.19 2.16
N THR A 262 8.79 6.21 1.76
CA THR A 262 8.38 7.61 1.86
C THR A 262 8.70 8.36 0.57
N LYS A 263 7.84 9.27 0.16
CA LYS A 263 8.19 10.25 -0.89
C LYS A 263 9.09 11.34 -0.33
N ALA A 264 9.86 11.97 -1.18
CA ALA A 264 10.64 13.16 -0.84
C ALA A 264 9.76 14.41 -0.52
N TYR A 265 8.45 14.27 -0.63
CA TYR A 265 7.41 15.23 -0.26
C TYR A 265 6.19 14.44 0.22
N ILE A 266 5.08 15.10 0.55
CA ILE A 266 3.88 14.42 1.01
C ILE A 266 2.75 14.55 0.01
N THR A 267 1.95 13.47 -0.12
CA THR A 267 0.69 13.52 -0.85
C THR A 267 -0.43 12.84 -0.07
N ARG A 268 -1.65 13.33 -0.28
CA ARG A 268 -2.86 12.74 0.29
C ARG A 268 -4.01 12.73 -0.71
N VAL A 269 -4.77 11.64 -0.75
CA VAL A 269 -6.05 11.56 -1.48
C VAL A 269 -7.18 11.78 -0.49
N GLY A 270 -8.21 12.54 -0.90
CA GLY A 270 -9.43 12.76 -0.11
C GLY A 270 -9.27 13.77 1.02
N ASN A 271 -10.22 13.71 1.94
CA ASN A 271 -10.37 14.67 3.03
C ASN A 271 -9.40 14.40 4.20
N GLY A 272 -9.43 15.28 5.19
CA GLY A 272 -8.62 15.20 6.40
C GLY A 272 -7.44 16.16 6.41
N ALA A 273 -6.89 16.40 7.59
CA ALA A 273 -5.80 17.35 7.79
C ALA A 273 -4.48 16.90 7.13
N MET A 274 -3.77 17.84 6.53
CA MET A 274 -2.42 17.71 6.01
C MET A 274 -1.68 19.03 6.28
N PRO A 275 -1.02 19.18 7.44
CA PRO A 275 -0.46 20.46 7.89
C PRO A 275 0.51 21.13 6.92
N THR A 276 1.23 20.34 6.13
CA THR A 276 2.22 20.83 5.15
C THR A 276 1.66 21.01 3.74
N GLU A 277 0.33 20.95 3.57
CA GLU A 277 -0.31 21.11 2.25
C GLU A 277 0.04 22.45 1.60
N LEU A 278 0.21 22.42 0.28
CA LEU A 278 0.56 23.56 -0.56
C LEU A 278 -0.52 23.78 -1.62
N GLU A 279 -1.11 24.97 -1.58
CA GLU A 279 -2.09 25.46 -2.57
C GLU A 279 -1.49 26.59 -3.42
N ASP A 280 -0.19 26.47 -3.74
CA ASP A 280 0.59 27.47 -4.44
C ASP A 280 1.33 26.86 -5.66
N VAL A 281 2.20 27.64 -6.28
CA VAL A 281 2.99 27.24 -7.47
C VAL A 281 3.89 26.02 -7.18
N VAL A 282 4.34 25.84 -5.93
CA VAL A 282 5.13 24.66 -5.53
C VAL A 282 4.24 23.43 -5.45
N GLY A 283 3.05 23.55 -4.85
CA GLY A 283 2.06 22.48 -4.83
C GLY A 283 1.64 22.03 -6.23
N ASP A 284 1.50 22.99 -7.16
CA ASP A 284 1.21 22.70 -8.57
C ASP A 284 2.40 22.02 -9.29
N HIS A 285 3.64 22.44 -9.00
CA HIS A 285 4.85 21.77 -9.49
C HIS A 285 4.90 20.31 -9.03
N LEU A 286 4.76 20.05 -7.72
CA LEU A 286 4.76 18.70 -7.15
C LEU A 286 3.65 17.82 -7.77
N GLY A 287 2.46 18.39 -7.95
CA GLY A 287 1.32 17.70 -8.56
C GLY A 287 1.53 17.33 -10.03
N THR A 288 2.10 18.27 -10.81
CA THR A 288 2.27 18.14 -12.26
C THR A 288 3.49 17.28 -12.60
N VAL A 289 4.68 17.64 -12.10
CA VAL A 289 5.93 16.91 -12.36
C VAL A 289 5.87 15.52 -11.71
N GLY A 290 5.28 15.43 -10.50
CA GLY A 290 5.08 14.16 -9.81
C GLY A 290 3.97 13.28 -10.39
N HIS A 291 3.18 13.74 -11.37
CA HIS A 291 2.00 13.01 -11.87
C HIS A 291 1.10 12.52 -10.75
N GLU A 292 0.79 13.41 -9.79
CA GLU A 292 0.08 13.05 -8.56
C GLU A 292 -1.43 12.94 -8.78
N PHE A 293 -1.82 11.80 -9.39
CA PHE A 293 -3.20 11.37 -9.58
C PHE A 293 -3.41 10.00 -8.98
N GLY A 294 -4.54 9.78 -8.33
CA GLY A 294 -4.88 8.48 -7.73
C GLY A 294 -4.99 7.39 -8.78
N THR A 295 -4.20 6.33 -8.65
CA THR A 295 -4.17 5.18 -9.59
C THR A 295 -5.56 4.55 -9.78
N THR A 296 -6.35 4.55 -8.72
CA THR A 296 -7.69 3.94 -8.64
C THR A 296 -8.81 4.87 -9.07
N THR A 297 -8.74 6.14 -8.63
CA THR A 297 -9.85 7.10 -8.77
C THR A 297 -9.59 8.20 -9.80
N GLY A 298 -8.35 8.35 -10.26
CA GLY A 298 -7.92 9.45 -11.12
C GLY A 298 -7.97 10.83 -10.45
N ARG A 299 -8.33 10.92 -9.15
CA ARG A 299 -8.40 12.20 -8.44
C ARG A 299 -7.01 12.80 -8.26
N LYS A 300 -6.88 14.14 -8.42
CA LYS A 300 -5.65 14.88 -8.10
C LYS A 300 -5.35 14.67 -6.60
N ARG A 301 -4.11 14.32 -6.30
CA ARG A 301 -3.61 14.26 -4.93
C ARG A 301 -3.28 15.67 -4.45
N ARG A 302 -3.57 15.95 -3.20
CA ARG A 302 -3.08 17.12 -2.47
C ARG A 302 -1.60 16.91 -2.23
N CYS A 303 -0.78 17.93 -2.44
CA CYS A 303 0.67 17.86 -2.30
C CYS A 303 1.15 18.80 -1.20
N GLY A 304 2.23 18.46 -0.52
CA GLY A 304 2.82 19.27 0.54
C GLY A 304 4.29 18.95 0.76
N TRP A 305 5.00 19.82 1.48
CA TRP A 305 6.38 19.59 1.86
C TRP A 305 6.54 18.35 2.73
N PHE A 306 7.73 17.75 2.72
CA PHE A 306 8.06 16.62 3.58
C PHE A 306 7.79 16.94 5.05
N ASP A 307 7.15 16.01 5.76
CA ASP A 307 6.72 16.20 7.13
C ASP A 307 7.40 15.17 8.06
N ALA A 308 8.42 15.63 8.78
CA ALA A 308 9.16 14.78 9.70
C ALA A 308 8.36 14.46 10.98
N VAL A 309 7.33 15.24 11.32
CA VAL A 309 6.49 14.96 12.50
C VAL A 309 5.68 13.68 12.27
N VAL A 310 5.01 13.57 11.11
CA VAL A 310 4.27 12.35 10.77
C VAL A 310 5.21 11.16 10.53
N MET A 311 6.42 11.41 10.03
CA MET A 311 7.42 10.35 9.82
C MET A 311 7.97 9.78 11.13
N ARG A 312 8.19 10.63 12.17
CA ARG A 312 8.53 10.16 13.51
C ARG A 312 7.42 9.31 14.11
N HIS A 313 6.15 9.73 13.95
CA HIS A 313 5.00 8.93 14.36
C HIS A 313 5.00 7.56 13.65
N ALA A 314 5.17 7.54 12.32
CA ALA A 314 5.23 6.32 11.55
C ALA A 314 6.39 5.40 11.99
N HIS A 315 7.58 5.97 12.24
CA HIS A 315 8.74 5.21 12.74
C HIS A 315 8.49 4.64 14.14
N ARG A 316 7.95 5.44 15.05
CA ARG A 316 7.63 5.00 16.42
C ARG A 316 6.72 3.77 16.45
N ILE A 317 5.76 3.69 15.52
CA ILE A 317 4.82 2.57 15.44
C ILE A 317 5.43 1.35 14.76
N ASN A 318 6.22 1.56 13.70
CA ASN A 318 6.67 0.47 12.83
C ASN A 318 8.11 0.02 13.11
N GLY A 319 8.95 0.85 13.75
CA GLY A 319 10.36 0.54 13.99
C GLY A 319 11.09 0.29 12.67
N PHE A 320 11.02 1.23 11.72
CA PHE A 320 11.71 1.10 10.44
C PHE A 320 13.21 0.89 10.65
N THR A 321 13.75 -0.14 10.01
CA THR A 321 15.21 -0.40 9.99
C THR A 321 15.90 0.47 8.95
N SER A 322 15.18 0.80 7.87
CA SER A 322 15.63 1.72 6.83
C SER A 322 14.45 2.41 6.13
N LEU A 323 14.77 3.47 5.38
CA LEU A 323 13.83 4.17 4.51
C LEU A 323 14.18 3.93 3.04
N ALA A 324 13.15 3.75 2.22
CA ALA A 324 13.24 3.87 0.76
C ALA A 324 12.60 5.20 0.37
N LEU A 325 13.42 6.18 0.01
CA LEU A 325 12.96 7.49 -0.44
C LEU A 325 12.57 7.42 -1.91
N THR A 326 11.41 7.91 -2.27
CA THR A 326 10.93 7.94 -3.66
C THR A 326 10.67 9.35 -4.15
N LYS A 327 10.61 9.54 -5.47
CA LYS A 327 10.22 10.83 -6.06
C LYS A 327 11.18 11.99 -5.75
N LEU A 328 12.48 11.73 -5.52
CA LEU A 328 13.46 12.79 -5.31
C LEU A 328 13.59 13.66 -6.56
N ASP A 329 13.53 13.06 -7.74
CA ASP A 329 13.53 13.71 -9.05
C ASP A 329 12.50 14.83 -9.18
N VAL A 330 11.35 14.71 -8.54
CA VAL A 330 10.23 15.68 -8.59
C VAL A 330 10.59 17.00 -7.92
N LEU A 331 11.53 16.99 -6.96
CA LEU A 331 11.99 18.21 -6.29
C LEU A 331 12.97 19.05 -7.14
N GLY A 332 13.47 18.49 -8.23
CA GLY A 332 14.35 19.20 -9.15
C GLY A 332 13.69 20.44 -9.78
N GLY A 333 14.43 21.53 -9.88
CA GLY A 333 13.97 22.82 -10.42
C GLY A 333 13.34 23.76 -9.40
N LEU A 334 13.29 23.36 -8.12
CA LEU A 334 12.91 24.24 -7.02
C LEU A 334 14.17 24.92 -6.43
N ASP A 335 14.09 26.22 -6.15
CA ASP A 335 15.23 27.00 -5.60
C ASP A 335 15.54 26.61 -4.15
N GLU A 336 14.51 26.30 -3.37
CA GLU A 336 14.60 25.86 -1.98
C GLU A 336 13.64 24.72 -1.71
N LEU A 337 14.01 23.84 -0.76
CA LEU A 337 13.19 22.75 -0.28
C LEU A 337 12.90 22.95 1.20
N LYS A 338 11.70 22.55 1.66
CA LYS A 338 11.30 22.68 3.06
C LYS A 338 10.99 21.33 3.67
N ILE A 339 11.45 21.14 4.90
CA ILE A 339 11.18 19.97 5.73
C ILE A 339 10.45 20.45 6.98
N CYS A 340 9.22 20.01 7.21
CA CYS A 340 8.52 20.31 8.44
C CYS A 340 9.13 19.51 9.59
N VAL A 341 9.72 20.20 10.56
CA VAL A 341 10.43 19.59 11.69
C VAL A 341 9.62 19.58 12.98
N ALA A 342 8.63 20.47 13.10
CA ALA A 342 7.73 20.59 14.23
C ALA A 342 6.41 21.26 13.79
N TYR A 343 5.42 21.26 14.65
CA TYR A 343 4.19 22.06 14.50
C TYR A 343 4.04 23.08 15.60
N GLU A 344 3.46 24.23 15.25
CA GLU A 344 2.84 25.12 16.25
C GLU A 344 1.37 24.68 16.42
N LEU A 345 0.98 24.30 17.61
CA LEU A 345 -0.41 23.98 17.98
C LEU A 345 -0.82 24.84 19.17
N ASP A 346 -1.81 25.70 18.95
CA ASP A 346 -2.41 26.57 19.99
C ASP A 346 -1.36 27.40 20.79
N GLY A 347 -0.28 27.83 20.09
CA GLY A 347 0.80 28.64 20.66
C GLY A 347 1.96 27.84 21.28
N ALA A 348 1.92 26.52 21.23
CA ALA A 348 3.00 25.64 21.68
C ALA A 348 3.66 24.92 20.48
N GLU A 349 4.99 24.79 20.50
CA GLU A 349 5.71 23.94 19.57
C GLU A 349 5.62 22.48 20.01
N ILE A 350 5.26 21.61 19.08
CA ILE A 350 5.19 20.16 19.28
C ILE A 350 5.95 19.41 18.18
N THR A 351 6.58 18.30 18.55
CA THR A 351 7.33 17.43 17.63
C THR A 351 6.63 16.09 17.40
N GLU A 352 5.57 15.81 18.15
CA GLU A 352 4.73 14.61 18.05
C GLU A 352 3.42 14.92 17.33
N MET A 353 2.97 13.98 16.50
CA MET A 353 1.70 14.11 15.79
C MET A 353 0.52 14.00 16.77
N PRO A 354 -0.40 15.00 16.84
CA PRO A 354 -1.58 14.89 17.67
C PRO A 354 -2.53 13.82 17.12
N SER A 355 -3.12 13.01 18.02
CA SER A 355 -4.07 11.94 17.67
C SER A 355 -5.45 12.45 17.21
N SER A 356 -5.82 13.66 17.64
CA SER A 356 -7.11 14.27 17.27
C SER A 356 -7.05 14.89 15.88
N ALA A 357 -7.99 14.54 15.00
CA ALA A 357 -8.11 15.13 13.66
C ALA A 357 -8.30 16.67 13.74
N SER A 358 -9.06 17.16 14.72
CA SER A 358 -9.29 18.59 14.90
C SER A 358 -8.04 19.32 15.42
N ALA A 359 -7.21 18.67 16.23
CA ALA A 359 -5.93 19.23 16.66
C ALA A 359 -4.94 19.26 15.50
N LEU A 360 -4.83 18.16 14.74
CA LEU A 360 -3.97 18.09 13.56
C LEU A 360 -4.35 19.16 12.51
N ALA A 361 -5.64 19.44 12.33
CA ALA A 361 -6.12 20.48 11.42
C ALA A 361 -5.75 21.92 11.84
N ARG A 362 -5.42 22.14 13.13
CA ARG A 362 -4.95 23.44 13.63
C ARG A 362 -3.43 23.58 13.66
N CYS A 363 -2.71 22.50 13.41
CA CYS A 363 -1.26 22.52 13.37
C CYS A 363 -0.76 23.41 12.23
N LYS A 364 0.19 24.27 12.56
CA LYS A 364 0.94 25.07 11.59
C LYS A 364 2.36 24.52 11.50
N PRO A 365 2.86 24.21 10.29
CA PRO A 365 4.17 23.60 10.12
C PRO A 365 5.30 24.60 10.43
N ILE A 366 6.32 24.13 11.15
CA ILE A 366 7.59 24.82 11.36
C ILE A 366 8.63 24.16 10.45
N TYR A 367 9.22 24.93 9.54
CA TYR A 367 10.07 24.43 8.49
C TYR A 367 11.56 24.68 8.72
N LEU A 368 12.37 23.68 8.42
CA LEU A 368 13.77 23.81 8.04
C LEU A 368 13.82 24.02 6.52
N THR A 369 14.53 25.06 6.07
CA THR A 369 14.75 25.33 4.64
C THR A 369 16.17 24.90 4.26
N VAL A 370 16.28 24.19 3.13
CA VAL A 370 17.54 23.73 2.54
C VAL A 370 17.60 24.13 1.07
N PRO A 371 18.80 24.26 0.45
CA PRO A 371 18.92 24.57 -0.97
C PRO A 371 18.25 23.54 -1.86
N GLY A 372 17.64 23.99 -2.94
CA GLY A 372 17.14 23.12 -4.02
C GLY A 372 18.26 22.70 -4.98
N PHE A 373 17.86 21.96 -6.02
CA PHE A 373 18.78 21.49 -7.06
C PHE A 373 18.14 21.56 -8.44
N GLU A 374 18.95 21.59 -9.49
CA GLU A 374 18.49 21.69 -10.86
C GLU A 374 17.66 20.46 -11.26
N SER A 375 16.66 20.68 -12.12
CA SER A 375 15.89 19.60 -12.72
C SER A 375 16.74 18.82 -13.72
N LYS A 376 16.46 17.53 -13.85
CA LYS A 376 17.03 16.63 -14.86
C LYS A 376 15.90 15.93 -15.60
N SER A 377 16.14 15.57 -16.84
CA SER A 377 15.24 14.69 -17.59
C SER A 377 15.21 13.28 -16.98
N LEU A 378 14.16 12.51 -17.29
CA LEU A 378 14.08 11.11 -16.85
C LEU A 378 15.25 10.25 -17.35
N GLU A 379 15.76 10.55 -18.56
CA GLU A 379 16.92 9.86 -19.14
C GLU A 379 18.20 10.17 -18.34
N GLU A 380 18.43 11.44 -17.98
CA GLU A 380 19.56 11.84 -17.15
C GLU A 380 19.48 11.21 -15.75
N TRP A 381 18.31 11.18 -15.11
CA TRP A 381 18.11 10.53 -13.83
C TRP A 381 18.37 9.03 -13.89
N LEU A 382 17.93 8.36 -14.97
CA LEU A 382 18.20 6.94 -15.18
C LEU A 382 19.71 6.67 -15.35
N ALA A 383 20.41 7.54 -16.08
CA ALA A 383 21.86 7.45 -16.22
C ALA A 383 22.59 7.63 -14.89
N VAL A 384 22.12 8.58 -14.03
CA VAL A 384 22.67 8.78 -12.67
C VAL A 384 22.46 7.52 -11.83
N ALA A 385 21.25 6.94 -11.82
CA ALA A 385 20.95 5.74 -11.04
C ALA A 385 21.80 4.54 -11.50
N LYS A 386 21.92 4.34 -12.79
CA LYS A 386 22.75 3.29 -13.36
C LYS A 386 24.23 3.45 -12.97
N HIS A 387 24.77 4.66 -13.13
CA HIS A 387 26.16 4.94 -12.73
C HIS A 387 26.37 4.73 -11.23
N ALA A 388 25.43 5.16 -10.38
CA ALA A 388 25.49 5.00 -8.93
C ALA A 388 25.62 3.52 -8.53
N ASN A 389 24.77 2.66 -9.10
CA ASN A 389 24.72 1.24 -8.77
C ASN A 389 25.94 0.47 -9.36
N GLU A 390 26.36 0.78 -10.60
CA GLU A 390 27.52 0.14 -11.24
C GLU A 390 28.85 0.51 -10.56
N SER A 391 28.97 1.75 -10.07
CA SER A 391 30.19 2.24 -9.41
C SER A 391 30.25 1.97 -7.91
N GLY A 392 29.10 1.62 -7.29
CA GLY A 392 28.97 1.51 -5.82
C GLY A 392 29.07 2.82 -5.08
N LEU A 393 28.95 3.98 -5.77
CA LEU A 393 29.06 5.31 -5.17
C LEU A 393 27.77 5.78 -4.49
N GLY A 394 26.65 5.08 -4.72
CA GLY A 394 25.35 5.37 -4.10
C GLY A 394 24.93 6.83 -4.29
N ILE A 395 24.42 7.45 -3.22
CA ILE A 395 23.91 8.84 -3.26
C ILE A 395 25.00 9.88 -3.60
N SER A 396 26.28 9.54 -3.54
CA SER A 396 27.36 10.48 -3.90
C SER A 396 27.35 10.88 -5.38
N THR A 397 26.59 10.18 -6.22
CA THR A 397 26.37 10.52 -7.63
C THR A 397 25.29 11.58 -7.85
N LEU A 398 24.47 11.86 -6.83
CA LEU A 398 23.44 12.90 -6.87
C LEU A 398 24.05 14.30 -6.86
N PRO A 399 23.33 15.34 -7.34
CA PRO A 399 23.71 16.75 -7.07
C PRO A 399 23.88 16.98 -5.58
N GLN A 400 24.86 17.85 -5.20
CA GLN A 400 25.22 18.05 -3.79
C GLN A 400 24.00 18.42 -2.91
N ALA A 401 23.14 19.34 -3.35
CA ALA A 401 21.96 19.72 -2.58
C ALA A 401 20.95 18.56 -2.42
N ALA A 402 20.86 17.66 -3.41
CA ALA A 402 20.04 16.46 -3.30
C ALA A 402 20.64 15.46 -2.28
N GLN A 403 21.98 15.29 -2.27
CA GLN A 403 22.66 14.51 -1.22
C GLN A 403 22.40 15.09 0.17
N ASP A 404 22.52 16.41 0.31
CA ASP A 404 22.34 17.12 1.58
C ASP A 404 20.89 16.99 2.06
N TYR A 405 19.90 17.03 1.14
CA TYR A 405 18.50 16.78 1.45
C TYR A 405 18.30 15.37 2.04
N VAL A 406 18.82 14.34 1.39
CA VAL A 406 18.71 12.94 1.88
C VAL A 406 19.35 12.79 3.25
N ARG A 407 20.58 13.28 3.42
CA ARG A 407 21.30 13.24 4.72
C ARG A 407 20.59 14.02 5.83
N GLN A 408 19.95 15.14 5.46
CA GLN A 408 19.15 15.91 6.42
C GLN A 408 17.94 15.12 6.90
N LEU A 409 17.25 14.40 6.01
CA LEU A 409 16.15 13.51 6.40
C LEU A 409 16.61 12.39 7.32
N GLU A 410 17.75 11.73 7.00
CA GLU A 410 18.35 10.70 7.86
C GLU A 410 18.67 11.24 9.25
N SER A 411 19.28 12.43 9.30
CA SER A 411 19.66 13.08 10.56
C SER A 411 18.45 13.44 11.43
N ILE A 412 17.38 13.98 10.82
CA ILE A 412 16.15 14.38 11.52
C ILE A 412 15.36 13.17 12.04
N LEU A 413 15.36 12.08 11.28
CA LEU A 413 14.56 10.90 11.59
C LEU A 413 15.34 9.83 12.38
N GLY A 414 16.67 9.86 12.33
CA GLY A 414 17.53 8.82 12.93
C GLY A 414 17.44 7.47 12.22
N ILE A 415 17.05 7.44 10.94
CA ILE A 415 16.82 6.23 10.15
C ILE A 415 17.65 6.33 8.87
N PRO A 416 18.48 5.32 8.52
CA PRO A 416 19.23 5.34 7.28
C PRO A 416 18.33 5.16 6.05
N CYS A 417 18.66 5.79 4.94
CA CYS A 417 18.07 5.50 3.64
C CYS A 417 18.77 4.29 3.01
N SER A 418 18.02 3.26 2.66
CA SER A 418 18.54 2.10 1.92
C SER A 418 18.51 2.31 0.41
N SER A 419 17.59 3.13 -0.07
CA SER A 419 17.48 3.44 -1.50
C SER A 419 16.81 4.78 -1.78
N VAL A 420 17.15 5.39 -2.93
CA VAL A 420 16.57 6.65 -3.41
C VAL A 420 16.06 6.48 -4.83
N GLY A 421 14.75 6.67 -5.01
CA GLY A 421 14.07 6.65 -6.31
C GLY A 421 14.13 8.02 -6.99
N VAL A 422 14.63 8.03 -8.23
CA VAL A 422 14.84 9.22 -9.08
C VAL A 422 14.08 9.13 -10.39
N GLY A 423 13.00 8.38 -10.44
CA GLY A 423 12.12 8.25 -11.60
C GLY A 423 11.12 7.10 -11.44
N PRO A 424 10.19 6.92 -12.37
CA PRO A 424 9.14 5.90 -12.29
C PRO A 424 9.62 4.48 -12.60
N ASP A 425 10.63 4.31 -13.46
CA ASP A 425 11.15 3.01 -13.87
C ASP A 425 11.82 2.27 -12.68
N ARG A 426 11.77 0.92 -12.72
CA ARG A 426 12.40 0.09 -11.68
C ARG A 426 13.89 0.38 -11.52
N ASP A 427 14.58 0.65 -12.64
CA ASP A 427 16.02 0.88 -12.67
C ASP A 427 16.41 2.31 -12.26
N ALA A 428 15.43 3.24 -12.21
CA ALA A 428 15.61 4.60 -11.70
C ALA A 428 15.59 4.61 -10.15
N THR A 429 16.41 3.75 -9.53
CA THR A 429 16.57 3.65 -8.07
C THR A 429 18.03 3.47 -7.74
N ILE A 430 18.55 4.29 -6.84
CA ILE A 430 19.93 4.29 -6.35
C ILE A 430 19.99 3.54 -5.03
N ASP A 431 20.86 2.56 -4.89
CA ASP A 431 21.18 1.93 -3.61
C ASP A 431 22.12 2.83 -2.79
N CYS A 432 21.79 3.01 -1.53
CA CYS A 432 22.51 3.96 -0.66
C CYS A 432 23.68 3.33 0.13
N VAL A 433 23.94 2.05 -0.08
CA VAL A 433 24.95 1.27 0.67
C VAL A 433 26.35 1.53 0.12
#